data_282772037286663bc952dbf28d462895
#
_entry.id   282772037286663bc952dbf28d462895
#
_cell.length_a   1.000
_cell.length_b   1.000
_cell.length_c   1.000
_cell.angle_alpha   90.00
_cell.angle_beta   90.00
_cell.angle_gamma   90.00
#
_symmetry.space_group_name_H-M   'P 1'
#
loop_
_entity.id
_entity.type
_entity.pdbx_description
1 polymer ?
#
loop_
_entity_poly.entity_id
_entity_poly.type
_entity_poly.pdbx_seq_one_letter_code
_entity_poly.pdbx_strand_id
1 'polypeptide(L)'
;LKHLDMSDVAEKVKAIIVDKLGVDESEVTNEASFTNDLGADSLDTVELIMEFEKEFDIQIPDDKAENIATVKDAISFIEETL
;
A
#
# COMPACT_ATOMS: atom_id res chain seq x y z
N LEU A 1 5.61 23.18 0.96
CA LEU A 1 5.59 21.89 1.62
C LEU A 1 4.25 21.22 1.42
N LYS A 2 4.28 19.98 1.01
CA LYS A 2 3.06 19.22 0.79
C LYS A 2 2.44 18.78 2.08
N HIS A 3 1.13 18.88 2.12
CA HIS A 3 0.37 18.46 3.27
C HIS A 3 -0.64 17.44 2.79
N LEU A 4 -0.35 16.18 3.03
CA LEU A 4 -1.22 15.08 2.57
C LEU A 4 -2.14 14.68 3.71
N ASP A 5 -3.45 14.68 3.43
CA ASP A 5 -4.37 14.18 4.43
C ASP A 5 -4.61 12.68 4.18
N MET A 6 -5.44 12.07 5.03
CA MET A 6 -5.65 10.62 4.99
C MET A 6 -6.26 10.16 3.67
N SER A 7 -7.16 10.96 3.11
CA SER A 7 -7.79 10.55 1.86
C SER A 7 -6.82 10.60 0.70
N ASP A 8 -5.87 11.54 0.71
CA ASP A 8 -4.86 11.59 -0.33
C ASP A 8 -3.95 10.37 -0.26
N VAL A 9 -3.54 9.97 0.94
CA VAL A 9 -2.71 8.79 1.10
C VAL A 9 -3.46 7.55 0.63
N ALA A 10 -4.70 7.40 1.06
CA ALA A 10 -5.50 6.25 0.67
C ALA A 10 -5.68 6.16 -0.84
N GLU A 11 -5.94 7.28 -1.49
CA GLU A 11 -6.12 7.28 -2.93
C GLU A 11 -4.86 6.87 -3.66
N LYS A 12 -3.71 7.39 -3.21
CA LYS A 12 -2.44 7.05 -3.84
C LYS A 12 -2.09 5.59 -3.64
N VAL A 13 -2.31 5.08 -2.44
CA VAL A 13 -2.06 3.66 -2.15
C VAL A 13 -2.91 2.78 -3.04
N LYS A 14 -4.20 3.09 -3.16
CA LYS A 14 -5.09 2.27 -3.97
C LYS A 14 -4.72 2.34 -5.45
N ALA A 15 -4.33 3.52 -5.93
CA ALA A 15 -3.93 3.66 -7.33
C ALA A 15 -2.69 2.82 -7.63
N ILE A 16 -1.75 2.80 -6.71
CA ILE A 16 -0.55 2.00 -6.89
C ILE A 16 -0.89 0.51 -6.94
N ILE A 17 -1.78 0.08 -6.06
CA ILE A 17 -2.19 -1.33 -6.02
C ILE A 17 -2.89 -1.73 -7.32
N VAL A 18 -3.80 -0.92 -7.79
CA VAL A 18 -4.51 -1.18 -9.05
C VAL A 18 -3.51 -1.32 -10.19
N ASP A 19 -2.55 -0.41 -10.24
CA ASP A 19 -1.57 -0.40 -11.31
C ASP A 19 -0.65 -1.63 -11.25
N LYS A 20 -0.20 -1.97 -10.06
CA LYS A 20 0.77 -3.05 -9.90
C LYS A 20 0.14 -4.43 -10.02
N LEU A 21 -1.03 -4.61 -9.45
CA LEU A 21 -1.67 -5.93 -9.41
C LEU A 21 -2.68 -6.14 -10.52
N GLY A 22 -3.07 -5.08 -11.22
CA GLY A 22 -4.04 -5.20 -12.31
C GLY A 22 -5.43 -5.55 -11.83
N VAL A 23 -5.80 -5.13 -10.64
CA VAL A 23 -7.12 -5.40 -10.09
C VAL A 23 -8.02 -4.18 -10.25
N ASP A 24 -9.33 -4.39 -10.12
CA ASP A 24 -10.28 -3.28 -10.15
C ASP A 24 -10.18 -2.47 -8.87
N GLU A 25 -10.41 -1.17 -9.03
CA GLU A 25 -10.41 -0.28 -7.87
C GLU A 25 -11.44 -0.72 -6.82
N SER A 26 -12.56 -1.26 -7.26
CA SER A 26 -13.60 -1.72 -6.35
C SER A 26 -13.16 -2.88 -5.48
N GLU A 27 -12.13 -3.61 -5.90
CA GLU A 27 -11.60 -4.71 -5.12
C GLU A 27 -10.64 -4.25 -4.03
N VAL A 28 -10.14 -3.03 -4.14
CA VAL A 28 -9.14 -2.52 -3.22
C VAL A 28 -9.83 -1.80 -2.06
N THR A 29 -10.37 -2.60 -1.15
CA THR A 29 -11.01 -2.06 0.06
C THR A 29 -10.01 -2.05 1.21
N ASN A 30 -10.36 -1.35 2.28
CA ASN A 30 -9.45 -1.26 3.43
C ASN A 30 -9.13 -2.62 4.02
N GLU A 31 -10.10 -3.52 4.03
CA GLU A 31 -9.93 -4.85 4.62
C GLU A 31 -9.33 -5.86 3.66
N ALA A 32 -9.13 -5.49 2.41
CA ALA A 32 -8.61 -6.43 1.42
C ALA A 32 -7.21 -6.88 1.79
N SER A 33 -7.00 -8.20 1.80
CA SER A 33 -5.69 -8.78 2.01
C SER A 33 -4.93 -8.80 0.68
N PHE A 34 -3.67 -8.38 0.71
CA PHE A 34 -2.89 -8.36 -0.53
C PHE A 34 -2.78 -9.75 -1.13
N THR A 35 -2.59 -10.77 -0.31
CA THR A 35 -2.40 -12.13 -0.82
C THR A 35 -3.71 -12.86 -1.04
N ASN A 36 -4.64 -12.77 -0.09
CA ASN A 36 -5.87 -13.55 -0.14
C ASN A 36 -6.93 -12.94 -1.05
N ASP A 37 -7.06 -11.62 -1.03
CA ASP A 37 -8.13 -10.94 -1.76
C ASP A 37 -7.66 -10.37 -3.08
N LEU A 38 -6.42 -9.91 -3.14
CA LEU A 38 -5.89 -9.26 -4.34
C LEU A 38 -4.93 -10.14 -5.13
N GLY A 39 -4.61 -11.31 -4.60
CA GLY A 39 -3.83 -12.29 -5.33
C GLY A 39 -2.35 -11.97 -5.47
N ALA A 40 -1.82 -11.11 -4.61
CA ALA A 40 -0.40 -10.78 -4.67
C ALA A 40 0.43 -11.92 -4.10
N ASP A 41 1.51 -12.29 -4.78
CA ASP A 41 2.47 -13.23 -4.20
C ASP A 41 3.56 -12.44 -3.49
N SER A 42 4.58 -13.14 -2.99
CA SER A 42 5.61 -12.48 -2.20
C SER A 42 6.39 -11.47 -3.03
N LEU A 43 6.62 -11.76 -4.30
CA LEU A 43 7.32 -10.81 -5.17
C LEU A 43 6.48 -9.56 -5.41
N ASP A 44 5.18 -9.75 -5.65
CA ASP A 44 4.28 -8.62 -5.85
C ASP A 44 4.25 -7.74 -4.62
N THR A 45 4.24 -8.35 -3.43
CA THR A 45 4.20 -7.60 -2.18
C THR A 45 5.45 -6.75 -2.02
N VAL A 46 6.62 -7.33 -2.32
CA VAL A 46 7.87 -6.59 -2.25
C VAL A 46 7.85 -5.40 -3.20
N GLU A 47 7.37 -5.61 -4.41
CA GLU A 47 7.30 -4.53 -5.39
C GLU A 47 6.35 -3.43 -4.96
N LEU A 48 5.23 -3.80 -4.35
CA LEU A 48 4.29 -2.81 -3.82
C LEU A 48 4.95 -1.95 -2.74
N ILE A 49 5.66 -2.59 -1.83
CA ILE A 49 6.36 -1.87 -0.77
C ILE A 49 7.35 -0.87 -1.37
N MET A 50 8.11 -1.30 -2.37
CA MET A 50 9.06 -0.43 -3.01
C MET A 50 8.40 0.75 -3.71
N GLU A 51 7.24 0.52 -4.31
CA GLU A 51 6.51 1.61 -4.95
C GLU A 51 5.99 2.61 -3.93
N PHE A 52 5.51 2.11 -2.78
CA PHE A 52 5.07 3.01 -1.72
C PHE A 52 6.22 3.87 -1.23
N GLU A 53 7.40 3.26 -1.05
CA GLU A 53 8.57 3.99 -0.60
C GLU A 53 8.93 5.11 -1.58
N LYS A 54 8.85 4.80 -2.85
CA LYS A 54 9.20 5.77 -3.89
C LYS A 54 8.16 6.87 -3.98
N GLU A 55 6.88 6.50 -3.95
CA GLU A 55 5.81 7.47 -4.12
C GLU A 55 5.75 8.46 -2.96
N PHE A 56 5.98 7.98 -1.74
CA PHE A 56 5.83 8.81 -0.54
C PHE A 56 7.17 9.27 0.03
N ASP A 57 8.27 8.86 -0.59
CA ASP A 57 9.62 9.24 -0.15
C ASP A 57 9.85 8.85 1.31
N ILE A 58 9.54 7.60 1.62
CA ILE A 58 9.70 7.03 2.96
C ILE A 58 10.44 5.72 2.85
N GLN A 59 10.83 5.19 4.02
CA GLN A 59 11.43 3.87 4.09
C GLN A 59 10.56 2.95 4.93
N ILE A 60 10.35 1.74 4.45
CA ILE A 60 9.57 0.74 5.16
C ILE A 60 10.52 -0.41 5.50
N PRO A 61 10.96 -0.53 6.75
CA PRO A 61 11.85 -1.63 7.14
C PRO A 61 11.19 -2.99 6.94
N ASP A 62 12.01 -4.00 6.73
CA ASP A 62 11.51 -5.34 6.44
C ASP A 62 10.59 -5.86 7.53
N ASP A 63 10.93 -5.62 8.79
CA ASP A 63 10.11 -6.11 9.89
C ASP A 63 8.76 -5.41 9.92
N LYS A 64 8.69 -4.16 9.50
CA LYS A 64 7.40 -3.47 9.39
C LYS A 64 6.63 -3.93 8.18
N ALA A 65 7.32 -4.17 7.06
CA ALA A 65 6.68 -4.66 5.85
C ALA A 65 5.98 -6.00 6.09
N GLU A 66 6.55 -6.85 6.93
CA GLU A 66 5.95 -8.14 7.23
C GLU A 66 4.61 -8.02 7.92
N ASN A 67 4.37 -6.90 8.59
CA ASN A 67 3.12 -6.68 9.29
C ASN A 67 2.05 -6.02 8.42
N ILE A 68 2.41 -5.64 7.21
CA ILE A 68 1.46 -5.01 6.29
C ILE A 68 0.77 -6.12 5.52
N ALA A 69 -0.41 -6.51 5.98
CA ALA A 69 -1.16 -7.61 5.37
C ALA A 69 -2.35 -7.11 4.56
N THR A 70 -2.93 -5.99 4.93
CA THR A 70 -4.11 -5.45 4.27
C THR A 70 -3.83 -4.05 3.74
N VAL A 71 -4.74 -3.57 2.89
CA VAL A 71 -4.66 -2.22 2.35
C VAL A 71 -4.64 -1.20 3.48
N LYS A 72 -5.50 -1.41 4.48
CA LYS A 72 -5.55 -0.50 5.63
C LYS A 72 -4.23 -0.45 6.37
N ASP A 73 -3.57 -1.60 6.53
CA ASP A 73 -2.29 -1.64 7.21
C ASP A 73 -1.26 -0.76 6.49
N ALA A 74 -1.24 -0.83 5.17
CA ALA A 74 -0.32 -0.02 4.39
C ALA A 74 -0.63 1.46 4.55
N ILE A 75 -1.90 1.82 4.46
CA ILE A 75 -2.30 3.22 4.59
C ILE A 75 -1.91 3.75 5.96
N SER A 76 -2.20 2.98 7.01
CA SER A 76 -1.91 3.41 8.37
C SER A 76 -0.41 3.61 8.59
N PHE A 77 0.40 2.68 8.11
CA PHE A 77 1.83 2.79 8.28
C PHE A 77 2.37 4.03 7.57
N ILE A 78 1.91 4.27 6.35
CA ILE A 78 2.38 5.42 5.60
C ILE A 78 1.98 6.72 6.28
N GLU A 79 0.75 6.79 6.77
CA GLU A 79 0.28 7.99 7.47
C GLU A 79 1.10 8.26 8.72
N GLU A 80 1.46 7.22 9.45
CA GLU A 80 2.24 7.39 10.66
C GLU A 80 3.66 7.85 10.35
N THR A 81 4.18 7.44 9.20
CA THR A 81 5.54 7.79 8.81
C THR A 81 5.65 9.19 8.26
N LEU A 82 4.60 9.66 7.61
CA LEU A 82 4.58 11.02 7.08
C LEU A 82 4.42 12.01 8.21
#